data_75419189ec94c131262303bf1ee4ea26
#
_entry.id   75419189ec94c131262303bf1ee4ea26
#
_cell.length_a   1.000
_cell.length_b   1.000
_cell.length_c   1.000
_cell.angle_alpha   90.00
_cell.angle_beta   90.00
_cell.angle_gamma   90.00
#
_symmetry.space_group_name_H-M   'P 1'
#
loop_
_entity.id
_entity.type
_entity.pdbx_description
1 polymer ?
#
loop_
_entity_poly.entity_id
_entity_poly.type
_entity_poly.pdbx_seq_one_letter_code
_entity_poly.pdbx_strand_id
1 'polypeptide(L)'
;VPMYMLYKNASGGFMVTASHNPKDQNGIKIFDSFKGFKYLPENDLTLTRAVLKTESSKIRELTLKGKRINSRKEALKLFDQFSTAPKNSWAPLGSHLFKNITLVVDAANGSLSEIAEKIFNQVGFGKVINVNCKLNGDVNLKSGVAELEGKTLITRAMIEKGTGIFSEHAAITELMRLGQKNKIAVTNGKIRICGAVFDADGDRFYRLEYDPFMDTLIVMNGDDAAFFQAKYLMISNPKRYKGSRYINTIESDINSTLAVKKMGFKPVLTPVGDKWILLKIATLLIENKFHAIKKSKSEKILPSKIQKKWATTLSNPILDILKLEELESELDQSKIINKTGKSTSSNIEKNLLSFAIG
;
A
#
# COMPACT_ATOMS: atom_id res chain seq x y z
N VAL A 1 3.04 -9.51 -4.86
CA VAL A 1 4.33 -10.18 -5.20
C VAL A 1 5.27 -10.18 -4.00
N PRO A 2 5.67 -9.06 -3.37
CA PRO A 2 6.68 -9.07 -2.30
C PRO A 2 6.34 -10.00 -1.15
N MET A 3 5.11 -9.97 -0.66
CA MET A 3 4.67 -10.81 0.46
C MET A 3 4.86 -12.31 0.18
N TYR A 4 4.45 -12.78 -1.00
CA TYR A 4 4.58 -14.19 -1.37
C TYR A 4 6.05 -14.58 -1.59
N MET A 5 6.81 -13.67 -2.20
CA MET A 5 8.25 -13.82 -2.39
C MET A 5 8.99 -14.01 -1.06
N LEU A 6 8.71 -13.16 -0.07
CA LEU A 6 9.30 -13.28 1.27
C LEU A 6 8.85 -14.57 1.99
N TYR A 7 7.57 -14.94 1.84
CA TYR A 7 7.05 -16.19 2.38
C TYR A 7 7.77 -17.43 1.83
N LYS A 8 8.17 -17.38 0.55
CA LYS A 8 8.88 -18.49 -0.13
C LYS A 8 10.40 -18.40 -0.04
N ASN A 9 10.96 -17.38 0.60
CA ASN A 9 12.42 -17.13 0.59
C ASN A 9 12.98 -17.04 -0.84
N ALA A 10 12.23 -16.41 -1.74
CA ALA A 10 12.66 -16.25 -3.12
C ALA A 10 13.76 -15.20 -3.25
N SER A 11 14.71 -15.42 -4.14
CA SER A 11 15.84 -14.51 -4.40
C SER A 11 15.43 -13.20 -5.09
N GLY A 12 14.22 -13.14 -5.65
CA GLY A 12 13.68 -11.95 -6.29
C GLY A 12 12.27 -12.19 -6.82
N GLY A 13 11.60 -11.12 -7.23
CA GLY A 13 10.26 -11.19 -7.77
C GLY A 13 10.04 -10.22 -8.92
N PHE A 14 9.18 -10.59 -9.83
CA PHE A 14 8.76 -9.77 -10.96
C PHE A 14 7.24 -9.62 -10.97
N MET A 15 6.78 -8.44 -11.30
CA MET A 15 5.36 -8.17 -11.50
C MET A 15 5.19 -7.46 -12.84
N VAL A 16 4.45 -8.09 -13.73
CA VAL A 16 4.10 -7.49 -15.02
C VAL A 16 2.86 -6.65 -14.83
N THR A 17 2.98 -5.34 -15.00
CA THR A 17 1.90 -4.38 -14.79
C THR A 17 2.23 -3.02 -15.37
N ALA A 18 1.20 -2.29 -15.76
CA ALA A 18 1.26 -0.85 -16.02
C ALA A 18 0.30 -0.06 -15.10
N SER A 19 -0.08 -0.68 -13.97
CA SER A 19 -0.93 -0.08 -12.92
C SER A 19 -2.29 0.36 -13.49
N HIS A 20 -2.54 1.66 -13.63
CA HIS A 20 -3.80 2.25 -14.11
C HIS A 20 -3.78 2.61 -15.59
N ASN A 21 -2.71 2.29 -16.30
CA ASN A 21 -2.60 2.58 -17.74
C ASN A 21 -3.56 1.71 -18.59
N PRO A 22 -3.84 2.11 -19.83
CA PRO A 22 -4.59 1.30 -20.78
C PRO A 22 -4.01 -0.11 -20.96
N LYS A 23 -4.87 -1.05 -21.30
CA LYS A 23 -4.54 -2.49 -21.39
C LYS A 23 -3.45 -2.88 -22.39
N ASP A 24 -3.18 -2.04 -23.37
CA ASP A 24 -2.14 -2.20 -24.39
C ASP A 24 -0.74 -1.76 -23.91
N GLN A 25 -0.67 -1.11 -22.76
CA GLN A 25 0.58 -0.71 -22.12
C GLN A 25 0.96 -1.69 -21.02
N ASN A 26 2.25 -1.95 -20.88
CA ASN A 26 2.74 -2.81 -19.81
C ASN A 26 4.17 -2.46 -19.41
N GLY A 27 4.57 -2.98 -18.23
CA GLY A 27 5.90 -2.80 -17.67
C GLY A 27 6.25 -3.92 -16.71
N ILE A 28 7.43 -3.85 -16.12
CA ILE A 28 7.91 -4.83 -15.15
C ILE A 28 8.37 -4.10 -13.88
N LYS A 29 7.72 -4.39 -12.76
CA LYS A 29 8.20 -3.99 -11.42
C LYS A 29 9.10 -5.12 -10.89
N ILE A 30 10.30 -4.80 -10.43
CA ILE A 30 11.27 -5.78 -9.91
C ILE A 30 11.43 -5.60 -8.41
N PHE A 31 11.44 -6.72 -7.70
CA PHE A 31 11.54 -6.77 -6.25
C PHE A 31 12.76 -7.57 -5.84
N ASP A 32 13.49 -7.04 -4.86
CA ASP A 32 14.64 -7.67 -4.24
C ASP A 32 14.21 -8.60 -3.08
N SER A 33 15.03 -9.59 -2.79
CA SER A 33 14.81 -10.51 -1.66
C SER A 33 14.87 -9.81 -0.31
N PHE A 34 15.64 -8.74 -0.19
CA PHE A 34 15.72 -7.98 1.04
C PHE A 34 14.44 -7.22 1.30
N LYS A 35 13.62 -7.71 2.23
CA LYS A 35 12.34 -7.14 2.64
C LYS A 35 11.31 -6.92 1.53
N GLY A 36 11.56 -7.44 0.32
CA GLY A 36 10.67 -7.26 -0.83
C GLY A 36 10.67 -5.84 -1.38
N PHE A 37 11.77 -5.11 -1.26
CA PHE A 37 11.87 -3.77 -1.83
C PHE A 37 11.79 -3.79 -3.35
N LYS A 38 11.13 -2.78 -3.93
CA LYS A 38 11.31 -2.46 -5.35
C LYS A 38 12.76 -1.98 -5.58
N TYR A 39 13.30 -2.26 -6.75
CA TYR A 39 14.64 -1.78 -7.12
C TYR A 39 14.74 -0.27 -6.91
N LEU A 40 15.85 0.14 -6.30
CA LEU A 40 16.25 1.53 -6.14
C LEU A 40 17.02 2.00 -7.38
N PRO A 41 17.23 3.31 -7.58
CA PRO A 41 17.84 3.85 -8.79
C PRO A 41 19.17 3.21 -9.19
N GLU A 42 20.02 2.89 -8.24
CA GLU A 42 21.31 2.22 -8.53
C GLU A 42 21.11 0.79 -9.05
N ASN A 43 20.14 0.07 -8.51
CA ASN A 43 19.76 -1.26 -8.99
C ASN A 43 19.15 -1.16 -10.40
N ASP A 44 18.24 -0.20 -10.61
CA ASP A 44 17.63 0.08 -11.92
C ASP A 44 18.69 0.43 -12.97
N LEU A 45 19.67 1.26 -12.62
CA LEU A 45 20.75 1.67 -13.53
C LEU A 45 21.65 0.48 -13.91
N THR A 46 21.98 -0.37 -12.94
CA THR A 46 22.78 -1.59 -13.16
C THR A 46 22.04 -2.55 -14.09
N LEU A 47 20.75 -2.77 -13.85
CA LEU A 47 19.92 -3.60 -14.69
C LEU A 47 19.78 -3.02 -16.11
N THR A 48 19.54 -1.73 -16.23
CA THR A 48 19.45 -1.05 -17.53
C THR A 48 20.72 -1.23 -18.33
N ARG A 49 21.89 -1.06 -17.72
CA ARG A 49 23.17 -1.31 -18.38
C ARG A 49 23.32 -2.75 -18.83
N ALA A 50 22.88 -3.72 -18.03
CA ALA A 50 22.91 -5.13 -18.38
C ALA A 50 21.98 -5.43 -19.57
N VAL A 51 20.75 -4.92 -19.55
CA VAL A 51 19.77 -5.08 -20.64
C VAL A 51 20.31 -4.51 -21.95
N LEU A 52 20.84 -3.28 -21.93
CA LEU A 52 21.38 -2.61 -23.12
C LEU A 52 22.61 -3.31 -23.71
N LYS A 53 23.37 -4.04 -22.89
CA LYS A 53 24.54 -4.83 -23.35
C LYS A 53 24.17 -6.25 -23.84
N THR A 54 22.95 -6.71 -23.56
CA THR A 54 22.55 -8.08 -23.89
C THR A 54 22.01 -8.15 -25.31
N GLU A 55 22.63 -8.96 -26.14
CA GLU A 55 22.19 -9.25 -27.50
C GLU A 55 20.94 -10.14 -27.48
N SER A 56 19.92 -9.80 -28.23
CA SER A 56 18.66 -10.57 -28.28
C SER A 56 18.83 -12.00 -28.78
N SER A 57 19.84 -12.25 -29.63
CA SER A 57 20.26 -13.58 -30.10
C SER A 57 20.65 -14.50 -28.93
N LYS A 58 21.47 -14.00 -28.01
CA LYS A 58 21.90 -14.75 -26.81
C LYS A 58 20.75 -15.12 -25.88
N ILE A 59 19.72 -14.28 -25.80
CA ILE A 59 18.54 -14.57 -24.98
C ILE A 59 17.74 -15.74 -25.57
N ARG A 60 17.64 -15.83 -26.91
CA ARG A 60 16.91 -16.92 -27.59
C ARG A 60 17.54 -18.27 -27.41
N GLU A 61 18.84 -18.30 -27.20
CA GLU A 61 19.63 -19.54 -27.00
C GLU A 61 19.56 -20.04 -25.54
N LEU A 62 19.04 -19.24 -24.62
CA LEU A 62 18.94 -19.63 -23.21
C LEU A 62 17.91 -20.76 -23.03
N THR A 63 18.37 -21.94 -22.69
CA THR A 63 17.50 -23.03 -22.27
C THR A 63 17.13 -22.84 -20.81
N LEU A 64 15.84 -22.62 -20.55
CA LEU A 64 15.34 -22.51 -19.17
C LEU A 64 15.40 -23.89 -18.49
N LYS A 65 16.35 -24.07 -17.57
CA LYS A 65 16.53 -25.32 -16.80
C LYS A 65 15.68 -25.38 -15.52
N GLY A 66 15.01 -24.30 -15.15
CA GLY A 66 14.24 -24.19 -13.92
C GLY A 66 12.90 -24.94 -13.95
N LYS A 67 12.47 -25.42 -12.80
CA LYS A 67 11.13 -26.01 -12.62
C LYS A 67 10.07 -24.89 -12.56
N ARG A 68 9.02 -25.01 -13.38
CA ARG A 68 7.86 -24.12 -13.31
C ARG A 68 6.87 -24.63 -12.26
N ILE A 69 6.47 -23.78 -11.33
CA ILE A 69 5.50 -24.09 -10.27
C ILE A 69 4.38 -23.08 -10.34
N ASN A 70 3.13 -23.55 -10.47
CA ASN A 70 1.97 -22.67 -10.36
C ASN A 70 1.55 -22.54 -8.89
N SER A 71 1.83 -21.41 -8.29
CA SER A 71 1.55 -21.14 -6.88
C SER A 71 0.37 -20.16 -6.66
N ARG A 72 -0.43 -19.90 -7.69
CA ARG A 72 -1.53 -18.92 -7.63
C ARG A 72 -2.47 -19.14 -6.46
N LYS A 73 -2.97 -20.35 -6.27
CA LYS A 73 -3.90 -20.69 -5.17
C LYS A 73 -3.29 -20.42 -3.79
N GLU A 74 -2.02 -20.77 -3.62
CA GLU A 74 -1.30 -20.54 -2.37
C GLU A 74 -1.08 -19.05 -2.12
N ALA A 75 -0.71 -18.29 -3.15
CA ALA A 75 -0.53 -16.84 -3.05
C ALA A 75 -1.83 -16.12 -2.70
N LEU A 76 -2.96 -16.47 -3.32
CA LEU A 76 -4.28 -15.93 -2.98
C LEU A 76 -4.69 -16.27 -1.55
N LYS A 77 -4.45 -17.50 -1.09
CA LYS A 77 -4.71 -17.89 0.31
C LYS A 77 -3.88 -17.10 1.30
N LEU A 78 -2.59 -16.89 0.99
CA LEU A 78 -1.70 -16.09 1.83
C LEU A 78 -2.17 -14.63 1.89
N PHE A 79 -2.57 -14.05 0.76
CA PHE A 79 -3.08 -12.69 0.69
C PHE A 79 -4.39 -12.52 1.47
N ASP A 80 -5.32 -13.47 1.36
CA ASP A 80 -6.55 -13.53 2.14
C ASP A 80 -6.25 -13.52 3.65
N GLN A 81 -5.40 -14.44 4.11
CA GLN A 81 -4.98 -14.53 5.50
C GLN A 81 -4.29 -13.25 6.01
N PHE A 82 -3.45 -12.64 5.17
CA PHE A 82 -2.79 -11.37 5.50
C PHE A 82 -3.80 -10.23 5.64
N SER A 83 -4.71 -10.09 4.66
CA SER A 83 -5.66 -8.97 4.59
C SER A 83 -6.73 -9.03 5.68
N THR A 84 -7.09 -10.22 6.15
CA THR A 84 -8.11 -10.43 7.18
C THR A 84 -7.54 -10.62 8.58
N ALA A 85 -6.20 -10.74 8.71
CA ALA A 85 -5.57 -10.91 10.02
C ALA A 85 -5.81 -9.69 10.92
N PRO A 86 -6.16 -9.88 12.21
CA PRO A 86 -6.48 -8.79 13.14
C PRO A 86 -5.40 -7.71 13.26
N LYS A 87 -4.14 -8.06 13.10
CA LYS A 87 -3.02 -7.11 13.15
C LYS A 87 -2.83 -6.29 11.87
N ASN A 88 -3.38 -6.73 10.76
CA ASN A 88 -3.20 -6.13 9.43
C ASN A 88 -4.48 -5.48 8.91
N SER A 89 -5.62 -5.72 9.54
CA SER A 89 -6.91 -5.20 9.10
C SER A 89 -7.63 -4.46 10.21
N TRP A 90 -8.65 -3.70 9.86
CA TRP A 90 -9.55 -3.03 10.78
C TRP A 90 -10.67 -3.97 11.29
N ALA A 91 -10.69 -5.24 10.86
CA ALA A 91 -11.65 -6.25 11.28
C ALA A 91 -11.82 -6.37 12.81
N PRO A 92 -10.77 -6.19 13.64
CA PRO A 92 -10.91 -6.20 15.10
C PRO A 92 -11.81 -5.11 15.68
N LEU A 93 -12.09 -4.06 14.91
CA LEU A 93 -13.01 -3.00 15.35
C LEU A 93 -14.47 -3.47 15.50
N GLY A 94 -14.75 -4.66 14.99
CA GLY A 94 -16.03 -5.32 15.05
C GLY A 94 -16.78 -5.27 13.73
N SER A 95 -17.17 -6.41 13.23
CA SER A 95 -17.95 -6.54 11.98
C SER A 95 -19.28 -5.78 12.02
N HIS A 96 -19.80 -5.46 13.21
CA HIS A 96 -21.02 -4.68 13.38
C HIS A 96 -20.92 -3.28 12.79
N LEU A 97 -19.71 -2.69 12.71
CA LEU A 97 -19.50 -1.34 12.16
C LEU A 97 -19.71 -1.29 10.64
N PHE A 98 -19.58 -2.40 9.95
CA PHE A 98 -19.68 -2.48 8.49
C PHE A 98 -21.00 -3.07 8.00
N LYS A 99 -21.82 -3.63 8.90
CA LYS A 99 -23.09 -4.31 8.55
C LYS A 99 -24.08 -3.43 7.79
N ASN A 100 -24.07 -2.13 8.05
CA ASN A 100 -24.96 -1.19 7.39
C ASN A 100 -24.38 -0.59 6.10
N ILE A 101 -23.22 -1.11 5.63
CA ILE A 101 -22.58 -0.62 4.43
C ILE A 101 -22.85 -1.58 3.28
N THR A 102 -23.43 -1.08 2.20
CA THR A 102 -23.39 -1.72 0.89
C THR A 102 -22.16 -1.21 0.16
N LEU A 103 -21.23 -2.11 -0.17
CA LEU A 103 -19.95 -1.80 -0.81
C LEU A 103 -19.97 -2.28 -2.26
N VAL A 104 -19.79 -1.37 -3.20
CA VAL A 104 -19.50 -1.69 -4.59
C VAL A 104 -17.98 -1.77 -4.74
N VAL A 105 -17.47 -2.90 -5.20
CA VAL A 105 -16.04 -3.14 -5.41
C VAL A 105 -15.74 -3.17 -6.89
N ASP A 106 -14.86 -2.29 -7.33
CA ASP A 106 -14.30 -2.29 -8.68
C ASP A 106 -12.83 -2.73 -8.61
N ALA A 107 -12.55 -3.90 -9.15
CA ALA A 107 -11.21 -4.45 -9.21
C ALA A 107 -10.49 -4.17 -10.54
N ALA A 108 -11.03 -3.27 -11.37
CA ALA A 108 -10.49 -2.89 -12.68
C ALA A 108 -10.18 -4.08 -13.61
N ASN A 109 -10.91 -5.19 -13.48
CA ASN A 109 -10.63 -6.48 -14.14
C ASN A 109 -9.18 -7.00 -13.87
N GLY A 110 -8.57 -6.56 -12.78
CA GLY A 110 -7.17 -6.80 -12.44
C GLY A 110 -6.96 -7.85 -11.34
N SER A 111 -5.87 -7.71 -10.62
CA SER A 111 -5.35 -8.70 -9.66
C SER A 111 -6.30 -9.01 -8.49
N LEU A 112 -7.14 -8.07 -8.10
CA LEU A 112 -8.09 -8.22 -6.99
C LEU A 112 -9.42 -8.86 -7.38
N SER A 113 -9.68 -9.14 -8.67
CA SER A 113 -10.95 -9.64 -9.20
C SER A 113 -11.48 -10.90 -8.51
N GLU A 114 -10.59 -11.81 -8.10
CA GLU A 114 -10.98 -13.10 -7.51
C GLU A 114 -11.05 -13.09 -5.98
N ILE A 115 -10.53 -12.05 -5.34
CA ILE A 115 -10.30 -12.10 -3.89
C ILE A 115 -10.97 -10.96 -3.13
N ALA A 116 -11.20 -9.79 -3.75
CA ALA A 116 -11.69 -8.60 -3.05
C ALA A 116 -13.04 -8.83 -2.37
N GLU A 117 -14.03 -9.40 -3.08
CA GLU A 117 -15.34 -9.69 -2.51
C GLU A 117 -15.24 -10.56 -1.25
N LYS A 118 -14.45 -11.63 -1.34
CA LYS A 118 -14.25 -12.54 -0.22
C LYS A 118 -13.67 -11.83 1.00
N ILE A 119 -12.64 -11.00 0.80
CA ILE A 119 -12.00 -10.26 1.87
C ILE A 119 -12.99 -9.28 2.53
N PHE A 120 -13.73 -8.50 1.75
CA PHE A 120 -14.70 -7.54 2.29
C PHE A 120 -15.87 -8.22 3.00
N ASN A 121 -16.34 -9.36 2.50
CA ASN A 121 -17.36 -10.17 3.20
C ASN A 121 -16.82 -10.68 4.54
N GLN A 122 -15.58 -11.18 4.59
CA GLN A 122 -14.95 -11.64 5.83
C GLN A 122 -14.71 -10.52 6.84
N VAL A 123 -14.41 -9.31 6.37
CA VAL A 123 -14.28 -8.11 7.22
C VAL A 123 -15.64 -7.69 7.82
N GLY A 124 -16.74 -8.07 7.20
CA GLY A 124 -18.09 -7.93 7.77
C GLY A 124 -18.94 -6.83 7.14
N PHE A 125 -18.68 -6.45 5.88
CA PHE A 125 -19.58 -5.58 5.14
C PHE A 125 -20.95 -6.22 4.97
N GLY A 126 -22.03 -5.42 5.09
CA GLY A 126 -23.39 -5.94 5.05
C GLY A 126 -23.79 -6.50 3.68
N LYS A 127 -23.29 -5.89 2.62
CA LYS A 127 -23.45 -6.35 1.25
C LYS A 127 -22.25 -5.91 0.42
N VAL A 128 -21.66 -6.85 -0.33
CA VAL A 128 -20.59 -6.57 -1.30
C VAL A 128 -21.12 -6.84 -2.70
N ILE A 129 -20.88 -5.94 -3.62
CA ILE A 129 -21.29 -6.03 -5.03
C ILE A 129 -20.06 -5.83 -5.89
N ASN A 130 -19.66 -6.85 -6.62
CA ASN A 130 -18.54 -6.77 -7.55
C ASN A 130 -18.94 -6.18 -8.88
N VAL A 131 -18.11 -5.28 -9.39
CA VAL A 131 -18.12 -4.81 -10.77
C VAL A 131 -16.71 -4.89 -11.32
N ASN A 132 -16.56 -5.07 -12.65
CA ASN A 132 -15.24 -5.15 -13.30
C ASN A 132 -14.28 -6.15 -12.62
N CYS A 133 -14.77 -7.34 -12.35
CA CYS A 133 -14.02 -8.42 -11.68
C CYS A 133 -13.75 -9.61 -12.63
N LYS A 134 -13.59 -9.37 -13.93
CA LYS A 134 -13.34 -10.41 -14.94
C LYS A 134 -11.88 -10.40 -15.36
N LEU A 135 -11.22 -11.55 -15.27
CA LEU A 135 -9.84 -11.71 -15.74
C LEU A 135 -9.82 -11.98 -17.27
N ASN A 136 -10.35 -11.05 -18.04
CA ASN A 136 -10.50 -11.16 -19.49
C ASN A 136 -9.48 -10.31 -20.29
N GLY A 137 -8.56 -9.63 -19.60
CA GLY A 137 -7.58 -8.75 -20.23
C GLY A 137 -8.04 -7.30 -20.44
N ASP A 138 -9.31 -6.97 -20.18
CA ASP A 138 -9.84 -5.60 -20.30
C ASP A 138 -9.55 -4.78 -19.02
N VAL A 139 -8.30 -4.81 -18.58
CA VAL A 139 -7.87 -4.09 -17.38
C VAL A 139 -8.03 -2.58 -17.57
N ASN A 140 -8.51 -1.91 -16.52
CA ASN A 140 -8.76 -0.47 -16.49
C ASN A 140 -9.72 0.07 -17.58
N LEU A 141 -10.39 -0.79 -18.33
CA LEU A 141 -11.31 -0.35 -19.39
C LEU A 141 -12.67 0.03 -18.77
N LYS A 142 -13.02 1.31 -18.80
CA LYS A 142 -14.26 1.86 -18.20
C LYS A 142 -14.39 1.44 -16.73
N SER A 143 -13.26 1.41 -16.04
CA SER A 143 -13.13 0.86 -14.69
C SER A 143 -11.86 1.37 -14.00
N GLY A 144 -11.80 1.19 -12.70
CA GLY A 144 -10.62 1.54 -11.93
C GLY A 144 -10.50 3.03 -11.62
N VAL A 145 -9.28 3.47 -11.32
CA VAL A 145 -9.03 4.76 -10.68
C VAL A 145 -8.70 5.92 -11.61
N ALA A 146 -8.31 5.64 -12.86
CA ALA A 146 -7.77 6.67 -13.76
C ALA A 146 -8.73 7.84 -13.98
N GLU A 147 -10.01 7.56 -14.16
CA GLU A 147 -11.04 8.58 -14.37
C GLU A 147 -11.44 9.34 -13.11
N LEU A 148 -11.07 8.85 -11.94
CA LEU A 148 -11.35 9.47 -10.64
C LEU A 148 -10.27 10.48 -10.23
N GLU A 149 -9.13 10.47 -10.92
CA GLU A 149 -8.01 11.36 -10.58
C GLU A 149 -8.42 12.83 -10.68
N GLY A 150 -8.08 13.60 -9.64
CA GLY A 150 -8.45 15.02 -9.52
C GLY A 150 -9.94 15.30 -9.29
N LYS A 151 -10.78 14.28 -9.10
CA LYS A 151 -12.20 14.45 -8.76
C LYS A 151 -12.42 14.42 -7.26
N THR A 152 -13.26 15.31 -6.79
CA THR A 152 -13.76 15.33 -5.40
C THR A 152 -15.25 14.99 -5.33
N LEU A 153 -15.98 15.27 -6.40
CA LEU A 153 -17.40 15.01 -6.54
C LEU A 153 -17.75 14.54 -7.96
N ILE A 154 -18.70 13.60 -8.06
CA ILE A 154 -19.31 13.19 -9.31
C ILE A 154 -20.82 13.41 -9.19
N THR A 155 -21.35 14.36 -9.95
CA THR A 155 -22.76 14.69 -9.92
C THR A 155 -23.56 13.78 -10.85
N ARG A 156 -24.87 13.66 -10.59
CA ARG A 156 -25.79 12.96 -11.46
C ARG A 156 -25.73 13.49 -12.90
N ALA A 157 -25.67 14.81 -13.07
CA ALA A 157 -25.59 15.43 -14.40
C ALA A 157 -24.33 15.03 -15.17
N MET A 158 -23.19 14.77 -14.50
CA MET A 158 -21.98 14.27 -15.14
C MET A 158 -22.14 12.85 -15.67
N ILE A 159 -22.99 12.04 -15.03
CA ILE A 159 -23.28 10.66 -15.45
C ILE A 159 -24.31 10.66 -16.57
N GLU A 160 -25.39 11.45 -16.45
CA GLU A 160 -26.53 11.45 -17.39
C GLU A 160 -26.24 12.15 -18.73
N LYS A 161 -25.37 13.14 -18.73
CA LYS A 161 -25.03 13.88 -19.98
C LYS A 161 -24.31 13.02 -21.03
N GLY A 162 -24.00 11.77 -20.73
CA GLY A 162 -23.59 10.75 -21.69
C GLY A 162 -22.30 11.04 -22.49
N THR A 163 -21.67 12.16 -22.24
CA THR A 163 -20.44 12.57 -22.91
C THR A 163 -19.24 12.19 -22.08
N GLY A 164 -18.99 10.91 -21.94
CA GLY A 164 -17.75 10.52 -21.35
C GLY A 164 -17.81 9.40 -20.33
N ILE A 165 -16.72 9.20 -19.78
CA ILE A 165 -16.17 8.16 -18.95
C ILE A 165 -17.11 7.74 -17.81
N PHE A 166 -17.80 8.68 -17.13
CA PHE A 166 -18.62 8.37 -15.96
C PHE A 166 -19.90 7.60 -16.27
N SER A 167 -20.52 7.78 -17.43
CA SER A 167 -21.72 7.04 -17.82
C SER A 167 -21.43 5.57 -18.13
N GLU A 168 -20.18 5.26 -18.45
CA GLU A 168 -19.74 3.92 -18.82
C GLU A 168 -18.97 3.22 -17.67
N HIS A 169 -18.59 3.95 -16.62
CA HIS A 169 -17.86 3.42 -15.48
C HIS A 169 -18.81 2.65 -14.55
N ALA A 170 -18.72 1.32 -14.55
CA ALA A 170 -19.68 0.45 -13.87
C ALA A 170 -19.82 0.74 -12.35
N ALA A 171 -18.73 1.06 -11.65
CA ALA A 171 -18.81 1.39 -10.23
C ALA A 171 -19.56 2.70 -9.97
N ILE A 172 -19.32 3.73 -10.79
CA ILE A 172 -19.97 5.04 -10.66
C ILE A 172 -21.48 4.91 -10.92
N THR A 173 -21.87 4.26 -12.02
CA THR A 173 -23.26 4.07 -12.38
C THR A 173 -24.01 3.22 -11.36
N GLU A 174 -23.40 2.13 -10.88
CA GLU A 174 -24.01 1.26 -9.87
C GLU A 174 -24.15 1.96 -8.51
N LEU A 175 -23.14 2.72 -8.07
CA LEU A 175 -23.22 3.50 -6.84
C LEU A 175 -24.31 4.54 -6.88
N MET A 176 -24.43 5.30 -7.97
CA MET A 176 -25.48 6.29 -8.17
C MET A 176 -26.87 5.63 -8.15
N ARG A 177 -27.04 4.54 -8.91
CA ARG A 177 -28.30 3.76 -8.96
C ARG A 177 -28.71 3.25 -7.57
N LEU A 178 -27.76 2.67 -6.84
CA LEU A 178 -28.02 2.16 -5.48
C LEU A 178 -28.30 3.29 -4.49
N GLY A 179 -27.58 4.40 -4.60
CA GLY A 179 -27.77 5.58 -3.77
C GLY A 179 -29.17 6.15 -3.94
N GLN A 180 -29.59 6.37 -5.16
CA GLN A 180 -30.94 6.88 -5.48
C GLN A 180 -32.04 5.92 -5.03
N LYS A 181 -31.91 4.62 -5.32
CA LYS A 181 -32.86 3.60 -4.89
C LYS A 181 -33.05 3.58 -3.36
N ASN A 182 -32.01 3.85 -2.62
CA ASN A 182 -32.01 3.78 -1.16
C ASN A 182 -31.93 5.15 -0.48
N LYS A 183 -32.21 6.23 -1.21
CA LYS A 183 -31.99 7.63 -0.75
C LYS A 183 -32.55 7.88 0.64
N ILE A 184 -33.80 7.48 0.90
CA ILE A 184 -34.46 7.68 2.21
C ILE A 184 -33.68 6.94 3.32
N ALA A 185 -33.28 5.71 3.09
CA ALA A 185 -32.56 4.92 4.10
C ALA A 185 -31.15 5.48 4.37
N VAL A 186 -30.48 6.01 3.32
CA VAL A 186 -29.17 6.69 3.47
C VAL A 186 -29.34 8.01 4.20
N THR A 187 -30.32 8.84 3.85
CA THR A 187 -30.63 10.12 4.54
C THR A 187 -30.89 9.91 6.03
N ASN A 188 -31.59 8.83 6.37
CA ASN A 188 -31.89 8.49 7.77
C ASN A 188 -30.74 7.76 8.49
N GLY A 189 -29.58 7.62 7.88
CA GLY A 189 -28.41 6.97 8.45
C GLY A 189 -28.54 5.45 8.69
N LYS A 190 -29.59 4.81 8.15
CA LYS A 190 -29.83 3.36 8.31
C LYS A 190 -28.84 2.51 7.53
N ILE A 191 -28.45 2.98 6.36
CA ILE A 191 -27.44 2.34 5.52
C ILE A 191 -26.52 3.38 4.89
N ARG A 192 -25.34 2.92 4.42
CA ARG A 192 -24.41 3.71 3.61
C ARG A 192 -24.14 2.97 2.31
N ILE A 193 -24.03 3.72 1.22
CA ILE A 193 -23.67 3.20 -0.12
C ILE A 193 -22.27 3.71 -0.42
N CYS A 194 -21.31 2.81 -0.43
CA CYS A 194 -19.88 3.13 -0.61
C CYS A 194 -19.29 2.34 -1.77
N GLY A 195 -18.23 2.87 -2.37
CA GLY A 195 -17.42 2.22 -3.39
C GLY A 195 -15.98 2.04 -2.91
N ALA A 196 -15.38 0.94 -3.32
CA ALA A 196 -13.95 0.69 -3.24
C ALA A 196 -13.47 0.43 -4.67
N VAL A 197 -12.76 1.40 -5.24
CA VAL A 197 -12.27 1.37 -6.62
C VAL A 197 -10.77 1.22 -6.59
N PHE A 198 -10.26 0.18 -7.26
CA PHE A 198 -8.83 -0.14 -7.34
C PHE A 198 -8.34 0.00 -8.79
N ASP A 199 -7.04 0.13 -8.96
CA ASP A 199 -6.41 -0.07 -10.26
C ASP A 199 -6.12 -1.56 -10.52
N ALA A 200 -5.62 -1.89 -11.70
CA ALA A 200 -5.48 -3.28 -12.13
C ALA A 200 -4.50 -4.10 -11.27
N ASP A 201 -3.45 -3.52 -10.72
CA ASP A 201 -2.53 -4.23 -9.82
C ASP A 201 -2.90 -4.09 -8.34
N GLY A 202 -3.90 -3.25 -8.03
CA GLY A 202 -4.54 -3.18 -6.72
C GLY A 202 -3.73 -2.43 -5.67
N ASP A 203 -2.77 -1.57 -6.08
CA ASP A 203 -1.96 -0.76 -5.17
C ASP A 203 -2.50 0.67 -5.00
N ARG A 204 -3.42 1.12 -5.85
CA ARG A 204 -4.14 2.39 -5.73
C ARG A 204 -5.58 2.16 -5.30
N PHE A 205 -6.12 3.11 -4.55
CA PHE A 205 -7.44 3.00 -3.98
C PHE A 205 -8.15 4.35 -3.96
N TYR A 206 -9.40 4.36 -4.43
CA TYR A 206 -10.33 5.46 -4.25
C TYR A 206 -11.57 4.96 -3.52
N ARG A 207 -12.00 5.70 -2.51
CA ARG A 207 -13.28 5.50 -1.86
C ARG A 207 -14.31 6.43 -2.46
N LEU A 208 -15.47 5.89 -2.81
CA LEU A 208 -16.63 6.67 -3.20
C LEU A 208 -17.72 6.52 -2.14
N GLU A 209 -18.53 7.56 -1.95
CA GLU A 209 -19.67 7.51 -1.06
C GLU A 209 -20.83 8.33 -1.62
N TYR A 210 -22.02 7.74 -1.62
CA TYR A 210 -23.21 8.46 -2.05
C TYR A 210 -23.70 9.45 -1.00
N ASP A 211 -23.80 10.71 -1.40
CA ASP A 211 -24.42 11.78 -0.59
C ASP A 211 -25.90 11.96 -1.01
N PRO A 212 -26.86 11.62 -0.14
CA PRO A 212 -28.29 11.74 -0.44
C PRO A 212 -28.79 13.19 -0.49
N PHE A 213 -28.09 14.15 0.14
CA PHE A 213 -28.51 15.54 0.18
C PHE A 213 -28.18 16.26 -1.11
N MET A 214 -27.00 15.99 -1.66
CA MET A 214 -26.55 16.59 -2.91
C MET A 214 -26.85 15.72 -4.13
N ASP A 215 -27.30 14.49 -3.95
CA ASP A 215 -27.47 13.46 -5.02
C ASP A 215 -26.20 13.30 -5.87
N THR A 216 -25.06 13.15 -5.17
CA THR A 216 -23.72 13.07 -5.75
C THR A 216 -22.94 11.89 -5.18
N LEU A 217 -21.83 11.54 -5.83
CA LEU A 217 -20.82 10.68 -5.24
C LEU A 217 -19.65 11.56 -4.75
N ILE A 218 -19.31 11.47 -3.48
CA ILE A 218 -18.10 12.03 -2.90
C ILE A 218 -16.96 11.10 -3.27
N VAL A 219 -15.86 11.64 -3.78
CA VAL A 219 -14.66 10.90 -4.16
C VAL A 219 -13.56 11.24 -3.16
N MET A 220 -13.01 10.22 -2.53
CA MET A 220 -11.87 10.31 -1.60
C MET A 220 -10.70 9.54 -2.17
N ASN A 221 -9.60 10.21 -2.38
CA ASN A 221 -8.36 9.63 -2.90
C ASN A 221 -7.48 9.01 -1.80
N GLY A 222 -6.27 8.61 -2.14
CA GLY A 222 -5.30 8.03 -1.23
C GLY A 222 -4.91 8.97 -0.08
N ASP A 223 -4.71 10.25 -0.34
CA ASP A 223 -4.35 11.25 0.68
C ASP A 223 -5.48 11.46 1.69
N ASP A 224 -6.74 11.53 1.21
CA ASP A 224 -7.91 11.59 2.08
C ASP A 224 -8.01 10.35 2.97
N ALA A 225 -7.86 9.16 2.36
CA ALA A 225 -7.92 7.89 3.08
C ALA A 225 -6.87 7.84 4.20
N ALA A 226 -5.68 8.28 3.90
CA ALA A 226 -4.59 8.35 4.83
C ALA A 226 -4.80 9.34 5.97
N PHE A 227 -5.25 10.52 5.62
CA PHE A 227 -5.60 11.52 6.62
C PHE A 227 -6.66 11.00 7.59
N PHE A 228 -7.72 10.38 7.07
CA PHE A 228 -8.79 9.82 7.94
C PHE A 228 -8.29 8.67 8.81
N GLN A 229 -7.41 7.80 8.29
CA GLN A 229 -6.77 6.76 9.09
C GLN A 229 -5.91 7.36 10.20
N ALA A 230 -5.06 8.33 9.89
CA ALA A 230 -4.23 9.02 10.88
C ALA A 230 -5.08 9.71 11.95
N LYS A 231 -6.15 10.41 11.54
CA LYS A 231 -7.09 11.04 12.45
C LYS A 231 -7.75 10.04 13.39
N TYR A 232 -8.25 8.93 12.85
CA TYR A 232 -8.86 7.88 13.64
C TYR A 232 -7.89 7.31 14.68
N LEU A 233 -6.67 7.01 14.29
CA LEU A 233 -5.65 6.46 15.19
C LEU A 233 -5.29 7.44 16.30
N MET A 234 -5.12 8.72 15.96
CA MET A 234 -4.83 9.74 16.94
C MET A 234 -5.96 9.90 17.96
N ILE A 235 -7.22 9.85 17.52
CA ILE A 235 -8.39 9.93 18.41
C ILE A 235 -8.50 8.66 19.27
N SER A 236 -8.29 7.50 18.69
CA SER A 236 -8.43 6.21 19.40
C SER A 236 -7.36 5.99 20.47
N ASN A 237 -6.13 6.44 20.24
CA ASN A 237 -5.05 6.30 21.22
C ASN A 237 -3.96 7.38 21.06
N PRO A 238 -4.22 8.62 21.55
CA PRO A 238 -3.27 9.72 21.42
C PRO A 238 -1.92 9.45 22.05
N LYS A 239 -1.88 8.72 23.17
CA LYS A 239 -0.63 8.38 23.86
C LYS A 239 0.30 7.50 23.01
N ARG A 240 -0.29 6.63 22.17
CA ARG A 240 0.45 5.73 21.29
C ARG A 240 0.94 6.43 20.03
N TYR A 241 0.12 7.29 19.44
CA TYR A 241 0.34 7.79 18.08
C TYR A 241 0.95 9.19 18.02
N LYS A 242 0.87 9.99 19.10
CA LYS A 242 1.50 11.31 19.16
C LYS A 242 3.01 11.20 18.94
N GLY A 243 3.53 11.97 17.97
CA GLY A 243 4.93 11.93 17.57
C GLY A 243 5.31 10.83 16.58
N SER A 244 4.36 9.97 16.17
CA SER A 244 4.57 9.00 15.08
C SER A 244 4.88 9.72 13.77
N ARG A 245 5.62 9.04 12.87
CA ARG A 245 5.91 9.57 11.54
C ARG A 245 4.69 9.40 10.63
N TYR A 246 4.39 10.43 9.86
CA TYR A 246 3.46 10.39 8.75
C TYR A 246 4.27 10.61 7.47
N ILE A 247 4.38 9.57 6.64
CA ILE A 247 5.27 9.58 5.48
C ILE A 247 4.41 9.68 4.23
N ASN A 248 4.66 10.68 3.42
CA ASN A 248 3.99 10.91 2.15
C ASN A 248 4.96 11.46 1.12
N THR A 249 4.52 11.57 -0.13
CA THR A 249 5.35 12.09 -1.22
C THR A 249 5.22 13.60 -1.38
N ILE A 250 6.11 14.19 -2.16
CA ILE A 250 6.04 15.62 -2.51
C ILE A 250 4.83 15.96 -3.40
N GLU A 251 4.16 14.97 -4.00
CA GLU A 251 2.92 15.13 -4.78
C GLU A 251 1.66 15.01 -3.92
N SER A 252 1.79 14.50 -2.69
CA SER A 252 0.65 14.38 -1.78
C SER A 252 0.09 15.73 -1.38
N ASP A 253 -1.20 15.76 -1.02
CA ASP A 253 -1.88 16.98 -0.59
C ASP A 253 -1.18 17.62 0.63
N ILE A 254 -0.70 18.84 0.43
CA ILE A 254 -0.05 19.61 1.48
C ILE A 254 -0.97 19.91 2.66
N ASN A 255 -2.28 20.06 2.42
CA ASN A 255 -3.24 20.33 3.49
C ASN A 255 -3.37 19.12 4.43
N SER A 256 -3.36 17.90 3.88
CA SER A 256 -3.30 16.67 4.66
C SER A 256 -2.05 16.63 5.53
N THR A 257 -0.89 16.97 4.96
CA THR A 257 0.39 17.06 5.68
C THR A 257 0.35 18.07 6.84
N LEU A 258 -0.19 19.25 6.59
CA LEU A 258 -0.32 20.30 7.62
C LEU A 258 -1.33 19.90 8.72
N ALA A 259 -2.43 19.27 8.33
CA ALA A 259 -3.45 18.82 9.26
C ALA A 259 -2.93 17.72 10.20
N VAL A 260 -2.24 16.71 9.69
CA VAL A 260 -1.65 15.65 10.53
C VAL A 260 -0.55 16.19 11.45
N LYS A 261 0.21 17.20 11.00
CA LYS A 261 1.19 17.90 11.85
C LYS A 261 0.50 18.59 13.04
N LYS A 262 -0.62 19.29 12.80
CA LYS A 262 -1.45 19.91 13.86
C LYS A 262 -1.99 18.88 14.84
N MET A 263 -2.32 17.66 14.37
CA MET A 263 -2.75 16.56 15.23
C MET A 263 -1.62 15.96 16.08
N GLY A 264 -0.36 16.30 15.83
CA GLY A 264 0.79 15.84 16.61
C GLY A 264 1.62 14.73 15.96
N PHE A 265 1.36 14.41 14.69
CA PHE A 265 2.27 13.57 13.90
C PHE A 265 3.51 14.37 13.47
N LYS A 266 4.55 13.66 13.06
CA LYS A 266 5.78 14.24 12.47
C LYS A 266 5.81 13.90 10.98
N PRO A 267 5.36 14.81 10.09
CA PRO A 267 5.40 14.58 8.66
C PRO A 267 6.82 14.37 8.14
N VAL A 268 6.96 13.49 7.16
CA VAL A 268 8.20 13.24 6.44
C VAL A 268 7.86 13.13 4.95
N LEU A 269 8.43 14.00 4.15
CA LEU A 269 8.25 13.97 2.69
C LEU A 269 9.33 13.12 2.04
N THR A 270 8.92 12.39 1.01
CA THR A 270 9.78 11.58 0.15
C THR A 270 9.61 11.99 -1.31
N PRO A 271 10.54 11.63 -2.20
CA PRO A 271 10.27 11.67 -3.63
C PRO A 271 9.04 10.84 -4.01
N VAL A 272 8.52 11.06 -5.21
CA VAL A 272 7.34 10.37 -5.74
C VAL A 272 7.62 8.88 -5.95
N GLY A 273 6.68 8.06 -5.49
CA GLY A 273 6.68 6.60 -5.65
C GLY A 273 6.85 5.84 -4.34
N ASP A 274 6.12 4.75 -4.25
CA ASP A 274 6.04 3.87 -3.08
C ASP A 274 7.41 3.31 -2.64
N LYS A 275 8.34 3.09 -3.58
CA LYS A 275 9.71 2.66 -3.26
C LYS A 275 10.43 3.60 -2.29
N TRP A 276 10.21 4.90 -2.42
CA TRP A 276 10.82 5.90 -1.55
C TRP A 276 10.18 5.94 -0.16
N ILE A 277 8.86 5.75 -0.11
CA ILE A 277 8.13 5.63 1.15
C ILE A 277 8.63 4.41 1.91
N LEU A 278 8.69 3.25 1.25
CA LEU A 278 9.19 1.99 1.85
C LEU A 278 10.63 2.12 2.32
N LEU A 279 11.51 2.72 1.51
CA LEU A 279 12.90 3.00 1.87
C LEU A 279 12.97 3.88 3.12
N LYS A 280 12.15 4.95 3.18
CA LYS A 280 12.12 5.84 4.36
C LYS A 280 11.62 5.13 5.61
N ILE A 281 10.60 4.27 5.49
CA ILE A 281 10.14 3.43 6.59
C ILE A 281 11.27 2.55 7.09
N ALA A 282 11.94 1.81 6.21
CA ALA A 282 13.04 0.92 6.58
C ALA A 282 14.18 1.69 7.26
N THR A 283 14.58 2.83 6.71
CA THR A 283 15.61 3.70 7.29
C THR A 283 15.23 4.13 8.71
N LEU A 284 14.01 4.60 8.92
CA LEU A 284 13.53 5.01 10.23
C LEU A 284 13.47 3.84 11.24
N LEU A 285 13.08 2.64 10.77
CA LEU A 285 13.08 1.44 11.61
C LEU A 285 14.50 1.08 12.07
N ILE A 286 15.48 1.16 11.17
CA ILE A 286 16.89 0.92 11.44
C ILE A 286 17.43 1.99 12.41
N GLU A 287 17.18 3.28 12.16
CA GLU A 287 17.55 4.39 13.05
C GLU A 287 17.03 4.18 14.48
N ASN A 288 15.78 3.75 14.61
CA ASN A 288 15.18 3.53 15.93
C ASN A 288 15.78 2.30 16.64
N LYS A 289 16.08 1.22 15.91
CA LYS A 289 16.85 0.08 16.47
C LYS A 289 18.19 0.58 17.01
N PHE A 290 18.89 1.40 16.25
CA PHE A 290 20.19 1.98 16.64
C PHE A 290 20.09 2.85 17.89
N HIS A 291 19.13 3.77 17.96
CA HIS A 291 18.92 4.61 19.14
C HIS A 291 18.53 3.84 20.40
N ALA A 292 17.78 2.76 20.24
CA ALA A 292 17.41 1.89 21.35
C ALA A 292 18.62 1.14 21.92
N ILE A 293 19.53 0.68 21.06
CA ILE A 293 20.79 0.04 21.47
C ILE A 293 21.68 1.06 22.20
N LYS A 294 21.77 2.29 21.72
CA LYS A 294 22.57 3.36 22.35
C LYS A 294 22.04 3.78 23.73
N LYS A 295 20.72 3.70 23.97
CA LYS A 295 20.09 4.02 25.24
C LYS A 295 20.15 2.89 26.26
N SER A 296 20.30 1.66 25.84
CA SER A 296 20.56 0.55 26.76
C SER A 296 21.97 0.75 27.32
N LYS A 297 22.10 0.94 28.62
CA LYS A 297 23.34 1.33 29.37
C LYS A 297 24.58 0.45 29.14
N SER A 298 24.60 -0.38 28.18
CA SER A 298 25.72 -1.17 27.70
C SER A 298 26.54 -0.38 26.67
N GLU A 299 27.12 0.74 27.09
CA GLU A 299 27.93 1.65 26.25
C GLU A 299 29.14 1.00 25.53
N LYS A 300 29.39 -0.27 25.78
CA LYS A 300 30.55 -1.02 25.21
C LYS A 300 30.23 -1.70 23.86
N ILE A 301 29.04 -1.55 23.27
CA ILE A 301 28.55 -2.55 22.33
C ILE A 301 28.66 -2.15 20.86
N LEU A 302 28.73 -0.88 20.52
CA LEU A 302 28.93 -0.43 19.15
C LEU A 302 30.24 0.35 19.02
N PRO A 303 31.25 -0.22 18.36
CA PRO A 303 32.46 0.50 18.04
C PRO A 303 32.18 1.84 17.38
N SER A 304 32.90 2.89 17.73
CA SER A 304 32.74 4.24 17.14
C SER A 304 32.83 4.24 15.61
N LYS A 305 33.58 3.30 15.04
CA LYS A 305 33.69 3.06 13.60
C LYS A 305 32.35 2.64 12.97
N ILE A 306 31.60 1.76 13.65
CA ILE A 306 30.27 1.31 13.18
C ILE A 306 29.28 2.46 13.29
N GLN A 307 29.30 3.23 14.37
CA GLN A 307 28.42 4.40 14.53
C GLN A 307 28.66 5.46 13.43
N LYS A 308 29.91 5.72 13.08
CA LYS A 308 30.25 6.64 11.98
C LYS A 308 29.81 6.08 10.62
N LYS A 309 30.09 4.81 10.34
CA LYS A 309 29.64 4.12 9.11
C LYS A 309 28.12 4.26 8.94
N TRP A 310 27.36 4.05 10.01
CA TRP A 310 25.90 4.15 10.04
C TRP A 310 25.40 5.55 9.74
N ALA A 311 25.91 6.55 10.47
CA ALA A 311 25.51 7.94 10.25
C ALA A 311 25.79 8.37 8.81
N THR A 312 26.94 8.01 8.26
CA THR A 312 27.32 8.32 6.88
C THR A 312 26.43 7.59 5.87
N THR A 313 26.14 6.31 6.09
CA THR A 313 25.31 5.55 5.16
C THR A 313 23.86 6.01 5.16
N LEU A 314 23.27 6.26 6.35
CA LEU A 314 21.89 6.73 6.48
C LEU A 314 21.69 8.18 5.99
N SER A 315 22.73 8.99 6.00
CA SER A 315 22.69 10.36 5.48
C SER A 315 22.95 10.42 3.95
N ASN A 316 23.35 9.31 3.34
CA ASN A 316 23.58 9.26 1.90
C ASN A 316 22.24 9.28 1.16
N PRO A 317 21.98 10.26 0.28
CA PRO A 317 20.76 10.29 -0.53
C PRO A 317 20.68 9.12 -1.53
N ILE A 318 21.80 8.47 -1.83
CA ILE A 318 21.90 7.31 -2.73
C ILE A 318 22.12 6.06 -1.87
N LEU A 319 21.08 5.62 -1.18
CA LEU A 319 21.07 4.35 -0.47
C LEU A 319 20.73 3.23 -1.46
N ASP A 320 21.56 2.20 -1.50
CA ASP A 320 21.20 0.96 -2.17
C ASP A 320 20.73 -0.11 -1.17
N ILE A 321 20.08 -1.14 -1.70
CA ILE A 321 19.51 -2.23 -0.89
C ILE A 321 20.61 -2.99 -0.16
N LEU A 322 21.77 -3.23 -0.79
CA LEU A 322 22.88 -3.98 -0.21
C LEU A 322 23.45 -3.29 1.03
N LYS A 323 23.61 -1.96 0.97
CA LYS A 323 24.07 -1.18 2.14
C LYS A 323 23.09 -1.22 3.30
N LEU A 324 21.78 -1.22 3.03
CA LEU A 324 20.77 -1.38 4.07
C LEU A 324 20.80 -2.77 4.70
N GLU A 325 20.98 -3.81 3.89
CA GLU A 325 21.11 -5.19 4.34
C GLU A 325 22.34 -5.40 5.21
N GLU A 326 23.50 -4.89 4.78
CA GLU A 326 24.73 -4.89 5.57
C GLU A 326 24.54 -4.22 6.93
N LEU A 327 23.95 -3.02 6.95
CA LEU A 327 23.70 -2.28 8.18
C LEU A 327 22.78 -3.05 9.14
N GLU A 328 21.71 -3.66 8.64
CA GLU A 328 20.80 -4.42 9.49
C GLU A 328 21.46 -5.69 10.01
N SER A 329 22.25 -6.38 9.19
CA SER A 329 23.03 -7.56 9.57
C SER A 329 24.06 -7.22 10.68
N GLU A 330 24.80 -6.12 10.53
CA GLU A 330 25.74 -5.66 11.55
C GLU A 330 25.03 -5.35 12.89
N LEU A 331 23.82 -4.81 12.85
CA LEU A 331 23.01 -4.56 14.05
C LEU A 331 22.54 -5.84 14.73
N ASP A 332 22.07 -6.79 13.95
CA ASP A 332 21.57 -8.04 14.49
C ASP A 332 22.71 -8.89 15.08
N GLN A 333 23.90 -8.88 14.47
CA GLN A 333 25.11 -9.49 15.01
C GLN A 333 25.54 -8.83 16.33
N SER A 334 25.43 -7.50 16.47
CA SER A 334 25.76 -6.81 17.70
C SER A 334 24.83 -7.17 18.87
N LYS A 335 23.62 -7.65 18.61
CA LYS A 335 22.68 -8.16 19.62
C LYS A 335 23.04 -9.56 20.12
N ILE A 336 23.65 -10.40 19.28
CA ILE A 336 24.01 -11.78 19.61
C ILE A 336 25.13 -11.81 20.65
N ILE A 337 25.98 -10.80 20.70
CA ILE A 337 27.08 -10.69 21.67
C ILE A 337 26.59 -10.41 23.12
N ASN A 338 25.35 -9.98 23.27
CA ASN A 338 24.72 -9.72 24.58
C ASN A 338 23.91 -10.92 25.08
N LYS A 339 24.55 -12.03 25.38
CA LYS A 339 23.97 -13.21 26.05
C LYS A 339 23.70 -12.96 27.54
N THR A 340 22.97 -11.93 27.92
CA THR A 340 22.35 -11.85 29.23
C THR A 340 20.87 -11.51 29.07
N GLY A 341 20.10 -12.58 29.05
CA GLY A 341 18.69 -12.72 28.92
C GLY A 341 17.79 -11.60 29.45
N LYS A 342 17.22 -10.87 28.56
CA LYS A 342 15.81 -10.45 28.55
C LYS A 342 15.56 -9.73 27.21
N SER A 343 14.76 -10.30 26.36
CA SER A 343 14.38 -9.71 25.07
C SER A 343 13.62 -8.40 25.30
N THR A 344 14.24 -7.29 24.94
CA THR A 344 13.61 -5.96 24.91
C THR A 344 12.87 -5.70 23.58
N SER A 345 12.66 -6.73 22.76
CA SER A 345 12.03 -6.60 21.44
C SER A 345 10.57 -6.11 21.46
N SER A 346 9.83 -6.39 22.55
CA SER A 346 8.40 -6.08 22.61
C SER A 346 8.07 -4.59 22.77
N ASN A 347 8.99 -3.75 23.24
CA ASN A 347 8.73 -2.32 23.44
C ASN A 347 9.15 -1.41 22.27
N ILE A 348 10.02 -1.89 21.39
CA ILE A 348 10.51 -1.10 20.24
C ILE A 348 9.50 -1.15 19.09
N GLU A 349 8.86 -2.29 18.86
CA GLU A 349 7.81 -2.44 17.85
C GLU A 349 6.53 -1.64 18.17
N LYS A 350 6.27 -1.37 19.46
CA LYS A 350 5.08 -0.64 19.91
C LYS A 350 5.07 0.85 19.53
N ASN A 351 6.21 1.45 19.21
CA ASN A 351 6.33 2.90 18.94
C ASN A 351 6.53 3.25 17.47
N LEU A 352 6.47 2.26 16.59
CA LEU A 352 6.81 2.42 15.18
C LEU A 352 5.63 2.06 14.28
N LEU A 353 4.55 2.82 14.38
CA LEU A 353 3.55 2.89 13.33
C LEU A 353 3.97 3.98 12.35
N SER A 354 4.45 3.55 11.20
CA SER A 354 4.64 4.41 10.04
C SER A 354 3.46 4.21 9.12
N PHE A 355 2.78 5.28 8.77
CA PHE A 355 1.78 5.29 7.73
C PHE A 355 2.50 5.65 6.44
N ALA A 356 2.38 4.76 5.48
CA ALA A 356 2.90 4.99 4.14
C ALA A 356 1.73 5.05 3.18
N ILE A 357 1.74 6.09 2.37
CA ILE A 357 0.75 6.35 1.36
C ILE A 357 1.51 6.79 0.12
N GLY A 358 1.30 6.05 -0.93
CA GLY A 358 1.80 6.37 -2.25
C GLY A 358 0.68 6.44 -3.24
#